data_06d5a45e3f709da1c426924657f916b6
#
_entry.id   06d5a45e3f709da1c426924657f916b6
#
_cell.length_a   1.000
_cell.length_b   1.000
_cell.length_c   1.000
_cell.angle_alpha   90.00
_cell.angle_beta   90.00
_cell.angle_gamma   90.00
#
_symmetry.space_group_name_H-M   'P 1'
#
loop_
_entity.id
_entity.type
_entity.pdbx_description
1 polymer ?
#
loop_
_entity_poly.entity_id
_entity_poly.type
_entity_poly.pdbx_seq_one_letter_code
_entity_poly.pdbx_strand_id
1 'polypeptide(L)'
;MKQSYLKTFTLFAFIAILVGCGQQTTPSETGGDGSNGSTASAKKVIAFSKMNSNNPFFEVIADGMREEAAKHGYNVQVVSAEADVAKQKDQVNDFITQKVDAIVLNPADSASIGPAIKAANKAGIPVFTADLQCTDPDAKVTAHIATDNYQGGKLAGDAMIEALGGSSGEIAILTHDPAASCIDRVKGFDEVINAHNESKPDAKITVVKRLPCEGARDPGFKATEDIITAHPNLIGIFAINDPGALGAHAALEKHGKSDQVKIIGFDGQPDGKQAIKEGKIYADPIQFPAKMGMQTVKAIHAYFAGEDVKPVQLIPAELYRQADGKADTSLN
;
A
#
# COMPACT_ATOMS: atom_id res chain seq x y z
N MET A 1 30.42 12.61 53.30
CA MET A 1 31.76 12.08 53.28
C MET A 1 32.32 12.15 51.86
N LYS A 2 33.37 12.95 51.70
CA LYS A 2 34.14 13.18 50.46
C LYS A 2 34.90 11.91 50.12
N GLN A 3 35.04 11.55 48.85
CA GLN A 3 36.32 11.13 48.28
C GLN A 3 36.38 11.31 46.79
N SER A 4 37.24 12.20 46.44
CA SER A 4 37.81 12.52 45.14
C SER A 4 38.91 11.51 44.79
N TYR A 5 39.00 11.06 43.54
CA TYR A 5 40.26 10.55 42.97
C TYR A 5 40.49 11.11 41.58
N LEU A 6 41.49 11.93 41.54
CA LEU A 6 42.22 12.51 40.40
C LEU A 6 43.44 11.58 40.12
N LYS A 7 43.80 11.36 38.85
CA LYS A 7 45.11 11.01 38.30
C LYS A 7 44.91 10.37 36.90
N THR A 8 45.67 10.52 35.87
CA THR A 8 46.90 11.29 35.57
C THR A 8 47.09 11.20 34.04
N PHE A 9 47.50 12.28 33.42
CA PHE A 9 47.98 12.41 32.03
C PHE A 9 49.21 11.51 31.81
N THR A 10 49.31 10.84 30.64
CA THR A 10 50.59 10.44 30.08
C THR A 10 50.61 10.70 28.56
N LEU A 11 51.44 11.66 28.21
CA LEU A 11 51.82 12.12 26.88
C LEU A 11 52.98 11.25 26.41
N PHE A 12 52.90 10.64 25.23
CA PHE A 12 54.05 10.07 24.54
C PHE A 12 54.20 10.70 23.16
N ALA A 13 55.18 11.54 23.04
CA ALA A 13 55.73 12.03 21.78
C ALA A 13 56.77 11.04 21.27
N PHE A 14 56.74 10.71 19.99
CA PHE A 14 57.88 10.11 19.30
C PHE A 14 58.22 10.86 18.03
N ILE A 15 59.48 11.16 17.96
CA ILE A 15 60.21 12.02 17.06
C ILE A 15 60.57 11.28 15.76
N ALA A 16 60.59 12.02 14.69
CA ALA A 16 60.96 11.70 13.31
C ALA A 16 62.43 11.28 13.17
N ILE A 17 62.72 10.45 12.21
CA ILE A 17 64.03 10.44 11.52
C ILE A 17 63.82 10.32 10.01
N LEU A 18 64.25 11.32 9.28
CA LEU A 18 64.49 11.38 7.85
C LEU A 18 65.80 10.69 7.50
N VAL A 19 65.84 9.82 6.53
CA VAL A 19 67.04 9.57 5.72
C VAL A 19 66.60 9.47 4.25
N GLY A 20 67.12 10.41 3.46
CA GLY A 20 66.97 10.39 2.02
C GLY A 20 68.10 9.63 1.36
N CYS A 21 67.81 9.12 0.18
CA CYS A 21 68.83 8.91 -0.87
C CYS A 21 68.14 8.97 -2.22
N GLY A 22 68.60 9.90 -3.02
CA GLY A 22 68.10 10.11 -4.37
C GLY A 22 68.74 9.17 -5.38
N GLN A 23 68.03 8.95 -6.45
CA GLN A 23 68.61 8.59 -7.76
C GLN A 23 67.72 9.07 -8.89
N GLN A 24 68.27 9.99 -9.70
CA GLN A 24 67.71 10.42 -10.98
C GLN A 24 67.90 9.30 -12.02
N THR A 25 66.88 9.08 -12.81
CA THR A 25 67.00 8.60 -14.22
C THR A 25 65.90 9.21 -15.06
N THR A 26 66.30 9.58 -16.23
CA THR A 26 65.69 10.36 -17.31
C THR A 26 64.50 9.62 -18.00
N PRO A 27 63.69 10.37 -18.82
CA PRO A 27 62.35 9.98 -19.26
C PRO A 27 62.40 9.02 -20.46
N SER A 28 61.44 8.11 -20.51
CA SER A 28 61.07 7.37 -21.68
C SER A 28 59.56 7.60 -21.99
N GLU A 29 59.31 8.31 -23.08
CA GLU A 29 57.98 8.38 -23.72
C GLU A 29 57.63 7.02 -24.28
N THR A 30 56.43 6.52 -23.94
CA THR A 30 55.64 5.69 -24.86
C THR A 30 54.21 5.51 -24.32
N GLY A 31 53.24 5.80 -25.18
CA GLY A 31 51.97 5.10 -25.24
C GLY A 31 50.88 5.59 -24.28
N GLY A 32 50.04 6.50 -24.81
CA GLY A 32 48.75 6.76 -24.24
C GLY A 32 47.90 5.49 -24.23
N ASP A 33 47.49 5.08 -23.03
CA ASP A 33 46.36 4.19 -22.88
C ASP A 33 45.27 5.03 -22.17
N GLY A 34 44.30 5.43 -23.01
CA GLY A 34 43.11 6.14 -22.56
C GLY A 34 42.26 5.24 -21.67
N SER A 35 42.60 5.20 -20.40
CA SER A 35 41.69 4.67 -19.39
C SER A 35 40.43 5.52 -19.39
N ASN A 36 39.49 5.09 -20.22
CA ASN A 36 38.11 5.56 -20.20
C ASN A 36 37.51 5.11 -18.89
N GLY A 37 37.79 5.87 -17.83
CA GLY A 37 37.17 5.73 -16.52
C GLY A 37 35.67 6.02 -16.69
N SER A 38 34.93 4.98 -17.08
CA SER A 38 33.48 4.98 -16.91
C SER A 38 33.21 5.15 -15.41
N THR A 39 33.01 6.39 -14.98
CA THR A 39 32.39 6.69 -13.68
C THR A 39 31.04 6.05 -13.72
N ALA A 40 30.90 4.86 -13.16
CA ALA A 40 29.62 4.23 -12.94
C ALA A 40 28.79 5.26 -12.17
N SER A 41 27.84 5.87 -12.86
CA SER A 41 26.88 6.81 -12.24
C SER A 41 26.25 6.07 -11.05
N ALA A 42 26.30 6.66 -9.89
CA ALA A 42 25.67 6.06 -8.71
C ALA A 42 24.21 5.73 -9.06
N LYS A 43 23.80 4.49 -8.77
CA LYS A 43 22.44 4.03 -9.07
C LYS A 43 21.44 4.90 -8.32
N LYS A 44 20.43 5.40 -9.01
CA LYS A 44 19.33 6.13 -8.36
C LYS A 44 18.64 5.25 -7.32
N VAL A 45 18.29 5.86 -6.20
CA VAL A 45 17.61 5.20 -5.07
C VAL A 45 16.17 5.70 -4.97
N ILE A 46 15.24 4.76 -5.08
CA ILE A 46 13.82 4.97 -4.80
C ILE A 46 13.55 4.42 -3.41
N ALA A 47 13.12 5.25 -2.48
CA ALA A 47 12.76 4.82 -1.13
C ALA A 47 11.25 4.65 -1.00
N PHE A 48 10.80 3.49 -0.56
CA PHE A 48 9.40 3.16 -0.38
C PHE A 48 9.08 2.89 1.09
N SER A 49 8.18 3.70 1.68
CA SER A 49 7.59 3.44 2.98
C SER A 49 6.19 2.88 2.79
N LYS A 50 6.03 1.58 2.98
CA LYS A 50 4.73 0.88 2.94
C LYS A 50 3.97 1.02 4.25
N MET A 51 2.64 0.93 4.22
CA MET A 51 1.76 1.11 5.36
C MET A 51 2.09 0.14 6.52
N ASN A 52 2.12 -1.17 6.24
CA ASN A 52 2.46 -2.19 7.24
C ASN A 52 3.05 -3.44 6.57
N SER A 53 3.51 -4.39 7.39
CA SER A 53 4.04 -5.69 6.96
C SER A 53 3.06 -6.83 7.12
N ASN A 54 1.95 -6.63 7.83
CA ASN A 54 0.98 -7.68 8.16
C ASN A 54 0.05 -8.02 6.98
N ASN A 55 -0.13 -7.09 6.04
CA ASN A 55 -0.88 -7.33 4.82
C ASN A 55 0.09 -7.59 3.66
N PRO A 56 0.10 -8.79 3.07
CA PRO A 56 0.99 -9.16 1.96
C PRO A 56 0.80 -8.30 0.70
N PHE A 57 -0.35 -7.64 0.55
CA PHE A 57 -0.65 -6.72 -0.55
C PHE A 57 0.47 -5.68 -0.77
N PHE A 58 0.98 -5.11 0.31
CA PHE A 58 2.01 -4.07 0.23
C PHE A 58 3.40 -4.61 -0.16
N GLU A 59 3.68 -5.89 0.11
CA GLU A 59 4.91 -6.52 -0.37
C GLU A 59 4.84 -6.80 -1.87
N VAL A 60 3.67 -7.18 -2.40
CA VAL A 60 3.48 -7.38 -3.85
C VAL A 60 3.67 -6.06 -4.61
N ILE A 61 3.27 -4.91 -4.04
CA ILE A 61 3.61 -3.59 -4.62
C ILE A 61 5.13 -3.39 -4.65
N ALA A 62 5.80 -3.67 -3.52
CA ALA A 62 7.26 -3.53 -3.42
C ALA A 62 8.00 -4.42 -4.42
N ASP A 63 7.54 -5.65 -4.63
CA ASP A 63 8.14 -6.58 -5.60
C ASP A 63 7.95 -6.08 -7.04
N GLY A 64 6.76 -5.58 -7.39
CA GLY A 64 6.52 -4.93 -8.67
C GLY A 64 7.43 -3.72 -8.89
N MET A 65 7.69 -2.93 -7.84
CA MET A 65 8.65 -1.82 -7.90
C MET A 65 10.06 -2.32 -8.13
N ARG A 66 10.53 -3.35 -7.41
CA ARG A 66 11.89 -3.92 -7.56
C ARG A 66 12.10 -4.46 -8.97
N GLU A 67 11.10 -5.19 -9.50
CA GLU A 67 11.15 -5.74 -10.85
C GLU A 67 11.32 -4.65 -11.91
N GLU A 68 10.50 -3.60 -11.86
CA GLU A 68 10.57 -2.53 -12.84
C GLU A 68 11.82 -1.67 -12.66
N ALA A 69 12.21 -1.37 -11.43
CA ALA A 69 13.40 -0.60 -11.10
C ALA A 69 14.70 -1.25 -11.61
N ALA A 70 14.77 -2.58 -11.58
CA ALA A 70 15.91 -3.34 -12.10
C ALA A 70 16.13 -3.10 -13.60
N LYS A 71 15.07 -2.90 -14.39
CA LYS A 71 15.14 -2.62 -15.84
C LYS A 71 15.82 -1.27 -16.13
N HIS A 72 15.74 -0.34 -15.17
CA HIS A 72 16.32 1.01 -15.27
C HIS A 72 17.62 1.17 -14.46
N GLY A 73 18.09 0.09 -13.84
CA GLY A 73 19.28 0.14 -12.99
C GLY A 73 19.10 0.90 -11.67
N TYR A 74 17.87 1.11 -11.20
CA TYR A 74 17.56 1.76 -9.94
C TYR A 74 17.60 0.77 -8.77
N ASN A 75 17.82 1.30 -7.56
CA ASN A 75 17.72 0.55 -6.31
C ASN A 75 16.41 0.94 -5.59
N VAL A 76 15.70 -0.04 -5.05
CA VAL A 76 14.48 0.17 -4.25
C VAL A 76 14.75 -0.19 -2.80
N GLN A 77 14.74 0.80 -1.93
CA GLN A 77 14.79 0.62 -0.48
C GLN A 77 13.37 0.59 0.08
N VAL A 78 13.02 -0.48 0.79
CA VAL A 78 11.66 -0.67 1.34
C VAL A 78 11.72 -0.71 2.86
N VAL A 79 10.86 0.07 3.50
CA VAL A 79 10.63 0.05 4.96
C VAL A 79 9.13 -0.02 5.24
N SER A 80 8.76 -0.39 6.46
CA SER A 80 7.37 -0.49 6.89
C SER A 80 7.07 0.47 8.04
N ALA A 81 6.00 1.23 7.91
CA ALA A 81 5.52 2.15 8.93
C ALA A 81 4.76 1.45 10.07
N GLU A 82 4.35 0.19 9.89
CA GLU A 82 3.54 -0.59 10.86
C GLU A 82 2.25 0.14 11.28
N ALA A 83 1.60 0.79 10.34
CA ALA A 83 0.41 1.63 10.52
C ALA A 83 0.60 2.81 11.50
N ASP A 84 1.85 3.21 11.75
CA ASP A 84 2.21 4.32 12.64
C ASP A 84 2.64 5.54 11.80
N VAL A 85 1.84 6.60 11.86
CA VAL A 85 2.09 7.86 11.14
C VAL A 85 3.37 8.56 11.63
N ALA A 86 3.68 8.49 12.93
CA ALA A 86 4.88 9.12 13.48
C ALA A 86 6.13 8.39 12.97
N LYS A 87 6.12 7.04 13.00
CA LYS A 87 7.17 6.22 12.42
C LYS A 87 7.35 6.49 10.93
N GLN A 88 6.25 6.61 10.17
CA GLN A 88 6.34 6.92 8.74
C GLN A 88 6.96 8.29 8.47
N LYS A 89 6.63 9.29 9.27
CA LYS A 89 7.24 10.62 9.22
C LYS A 89 8.75 10.57 9.50
N ASP A 90 9.18 9.78 10.50
CA ASP A 90 10.60 9.60 10.80
C ASP A 90 11.34 8.92 9.64
N GLN A 91 10.73 7.90 9.01
CA GLN A 91 11.28 7.26 7.82
C GLN A 91 11.46 8.24 6.66
N VAL A 92 10.50 9.15 6.44
CA VAL A 92 10.66 10.22 5.41
C VAL A 92 11.83 11.16 5.76
N ASN A 93 12.01 11.52 7.03
CA ASN A 93 13.16 12.32 7.47
C ASN A 93 14.51 11.59 7.24
N ASP A 94 14.54 10.26 7.47
CA ASP A 94 15.69 9.43 7.17
C ASP A 94 16.00 9.41 5.67
N PHE A 95 14.99 9.26 4.81
CA PHE A 95 15.13 9.32 3.35
C PHE A 95 15.66 10.67 2.87
N ILE A 96 15.17 11.77 3.47
CA ILE A 96 15.68 13.13 3.19
C ILE A 96 17.17 13.22 3.57
N THR A 97 17.56 12.71 4.73
CA THR A 97 18.95 12.70 5.21
C THR A 97 19.87 11.88 4.31
N GLN A 98 19.37 10.74 3.81
CA GLN A 98 20.05 9.86 2.86
C GLN A 98 20.13 10.46 1.45
N LYS A 99 19.37 11.52 1.17
CA LYS A 99 19.28 12.18 -0.16
C LYS A 99 18.87 11.20 -1.25
N VAL A 100 17.83 10.39 -1.00
CA VAL A 100 17.28 9.49 -2.01
C VAL A 100 16.75 10.28 -3.23
N ASP A 101 16.72 9.66 -4.41
CA ASP A 101 16.31 10.34 -5.65
C ASP A 101 14.78 10.50 -5.77
N ALA A 102 14.01 9.60 -5.16
CA ALA A 102 12.55 9.70 -5.08
C ALA A 102 12.02 8.99 -3.83
N ILE A 103 10.93 9.49 -3.28
CA ILE A 103 10.19 8.85 -2.18
C ILE A 103 8.85 8.36 -2.70
N VAL A 104 8.52 7.10 -2.41
CA VAL A 104 7.19 6.54 -2.60
C VAL A 104 6.58 6.29 -1.22
N LEU A 105 5.34 6.71 -1.04
CA LEU A 105 4.58 6.50 0.18
C LEU A 105 3.33 5.68 -0.11
N ASN A 106 3.07 4.73 0.76
CA ASN A 106 1.78 4.13 0.97
C ASN A 106 1.35 4.58 2.37
N PRO A 107 0.60 5.70 2.49
CA PRO A 107 0.34 6.36 3.76
C PRO A 107 -0.27 5.44 4.83
N ALA A 108 0.21 5.52 6.07
CA ALA A 108 -0.44 4.90 7.21
C ALA A 108 -1.80 5.56 7.52
N ASP A 109 -1.92 6.86 7.20
CA ASP A 109 -3.15 7.64 7.25
C ASP A 109 -3.13 8.70 6.15
N SER A 110 -4.17 8.73 5.32
CA SER A 110 -4.25 9.61 4.14
C SER A 110 -4.28 11.10 4.46
N ALA A 111 -4.82 11.49 5.61
CA ALA A 111 -4.93 12.89 6.03
C ALA A 111 -3.67 13.36 6.76
N SER A 112 -3.07 12.49 7.57
CA SER A 112 -1.99 12.85 8.49
C SER A 112 -0.59 12.83 7.87
N ILE A 113 -0.41 12.26 6.67
CA ILE A 113 0.89 12.14 6.00
C ILE A 113 1.41 13.45 5.39
N GLY A 114 0.54 14.42 5.17
CA GLY A 114 0.84 15.69 4.49
C GLY A 114 2.11 16.40 4.99
N PRO A 115 2.32 16.59 6.30
CA PRO A 115 3.54 17.21 6.82
C PRO A 115 4.85 16.53 6.41
N ALA A 116 4.86 15.18 6.33
CA ALA A 116 6.03 14.43 5.89
C ALA A 116 6.31 14.67 4.40
N ILE A 117 5.26 14.69 3.56
CA ILE A 117 5.39 15.02 2.14
C ILE A 117 5.92 16.44 1.95
N LYS A 118 5.38 17.42 2.70
CA LYS A 118 5.87 18.81 2.64
C LYS A 118 7.33 18.94 3.04
N ALA A 119 7.80 18.14 4.00
CA ALA A 119 9.23 18.09 4.37
C ALA A 119 10.11 17.59 3.21
N ALA A 120 9.70 16.49 2.55
CA ALA A 120 10.40 15.98 1.36
C ALA A 120 10.39 16.98 0.20
N ASN A 121 9.24 17.63 -0.05
CA ASN A 121 9.12 18.68 -1.07
C ASN A 121 10.09 19.85 -0.81
N LYS A 122 10.21 20.30 0.45
CA LYS A 122 11.16 21.34 0.86
C LYS A 122 12.62 20.93 0.62
N ALA A 123 12.91 19.63 0.76
CA ALA A 123 14.24 19.09 0.45
C ALA A 123 14.49 18.87 -1.06
N GLY A 124 13.52 19.16 -1.91
CA GLY A 124 13.61 19.00 -3.37
C GLY A 124 13.47 17.55 -3.85
N ILE A 125 13.02 16.64 -3.00
CA ILE A 125 12.83 15.24 -3.36
C ILE A 125 11.40 15.03 -3.87
N PRO A 126 11.21 14.46 -5.09
CA PRO A 126 9.88 14.15 -5.62
C PRO A 126 9.22 13.06 -4.81
N VAL A 127 7.92 13.25 -4.52
CA VAL A 127 7.12 12.28 -3.78
C VAL A 127 6.04 11.70 -4.68
N PHE A 128 5.92 10.38 -4.65
CA PHE A 128 4.87 9.60 -5.30
C PHE A 128 4.07 8.88 -4.23
N THR A 129 2.81 8.58 -4.51
CA THR A 129 2.01 7.71 -3.65
C THR A 129 1.55 6.49 -4.42
N ALA A 130 1.59 5.33 -3.78
CA ALA A 130 1.11 4.07 -4.33
C ALA A 130 -0.03 3.55 -3.46
N ASP A 131 -1.14 3.12 -4.06
CA ASP A 131 -2.35 2.60 -3.44
C ASP A 131 -3.11 3.63 -2.58
N LEU A 132 -2.56 4.08 -1.47
CA LEU A 132 -3.18 5.07 -0.60
C LEU A 132 -2.72 6.49 -0.98
N GLN A 133 -3.66 7.42 -1.10
CA GLN A 133 -3.37 8.81 -1.44
C GLN A 133 -3.13 9.67 -0.20
N CYS A 134 -2.49 10.82 -0.40
CA CYS A 134 -2.49 11.92 0.55
C CYS A 134 -3.67 12.85 0.24
N THR A 135 -4.45 13.22 1.26
CA THR A 135 -5.60 14.13 1.12
C THR A 135 -5.30 15.56 1.55
N ASP A 136 -4.07 15.86 2.02
CA ASP A 136 -3.63 17.24 2.31
C ASP A 136 -3.40 18.00 0.99
N PRO A 137 -4.20 19.03 0.67
CA PRO A 137 -4.11 19.75 -0.61
C PRO A 137 -2.80 20.55 -0.77
N ASP A 138 -2.11 20.86 0.33
CA ASP A 138 -0.85 21.59 0.31
C ASP A 138 0.39 20.69 0.16
N ALA A 139 0.21 19.37 0.22
CA ALA A 139 1.26 18.38 0.03
C ALA A 139 1.42 18.05 -1.46
N LYS A 140 2.58 18.37 -2.05
CA LYS A 140 2.83 18.12 -3.47
C LYS A 140 3.20 16.65 -3.70
N VAL A 141 2.27 15.89 -4.24
CA VAL A 141 2.50 14.53 -4.78
C VAL A 141 2.73 14.66 -6.28
N THR A 142 3.84 14.11 -6.79
CA THR A 142 4.19 14.14 -8.21
C THR A 142 3.25 13.29 -9.04
N ALA A 143 2.97 12.07 -8.56
CA ALA A 143 1.90 11.23 -9.10
C ALA A 143 1.37 10.28 -8.03
N HIS A 144 0.07 9.99 -8.12
CA HIS A 144 -0.64 8.98 -7.35
C HIS A 144 -1.02 7.82 -8.27
N ILE A 145 -0.57 6.62 -7.95
CA ILE A 145 -0.86 5.39 -8.70
C ILE A 145 -1.66 4.45 -7.81
N ALA A 146 -2.89 4.15 -8.19
CA ALA A 146 -3.79 3.37 -7.34
C ALA A 146 -4.82 2.59 -8.17
N THR A 147 -5.59 1.75 -7.49
CA THR A 147 -6.82 1.19 -8.03
C THR A 147 -7.89 2.28 -8.16
N ASP A 148 -8.74 2.19 -9.16
CA ASP A 148 -10.00 2.95 -9.19
C ASP A 148 -10.96 2.38 -8.14
N ASN A 149 -10.77 2.82 -6.89
CA ASN A 149 -11.49 2.31 -5.75
C ASN A 149 -12.98 2.64 -5.78
N TYR A 150 -13.34 3.78 -6.40
CA TYR A 150 -14.75 4.14 -6.56
C TYR A 150 -15.45 3.21 -7.56
N GLN A 151 -14.82 2.94 -8.71
CA GLN A 151 -15.31 1.98 -9.70
C GLN A 151 -15.36 0.55 -9.09
N GLY A 152 -14.33 0.16 -8.31
CA GLY A 152 -14.32 -1.11 -7.59
C GLY A 152 -15.47 -1.21 -6.58
N GLY A 153 -15.77 -0.11 -5.86
CA GLY A 153 -16.93 -0.03 -4.97
C GLY A 153 -18.26 -0.26 -5.68
N LYS A 154 -18.40 0.28 -6.89
CA LYS A 154 -19.59 0.00 -7.73
C LYS A 154 -19.69 -1.48 -8.10
N LEU A 155 -18.59 -2.10 -8.49
CA LEU A 155 -18.58 -3.54 -8.75
C LEU A 155 -18.99 -4.36 -7.52
N ALA A 156 -18.59 -3.94 -6.32
CA ALA A 156 -19.00 -4.58 -5.07
C ALA A 156 -20.52 -4.42 -4.82
N GLY A 157 -21.08 -3.24 -5.13
CA GLY A 157 -22.51 -2.99 -5.05
C GLY A 157 -23.32 -3.87 -6.01
N ASP A 158 -22.88 -3.97 -7.26
CA ASP A 158 -23.48 -4.83 -8.28
C ASP A 158 -23.42 -6.31 -7.85
N ALA A 159 -22.27 -6.76 -7.31
CA ALA A 159 -22.10 -8.11 -6.79
C ALA A 159 -23.01 -8.39 -5.58
N MET A 160 -23.24 -7.41 -4.70
CA MET A 160 -24.18 -7.56 -3.59
C MET A 160 -25.61 -7.75 -4.09
N ILE A 161 -26.05 -6.95 -5.04
CA ILE A 161 -27.39 -7.07 -5.64
C ILE A 161 -27.55 -8.44 -6.31
N GLU A 162 -26.53 -8.89 -7.05
CA GLU A 162 -26.48 -10.22 -7.67
C GLU A 162 -26.58 -11.33 -6.62
N ALA A 163 -25.78 -11.25 -5.54
CA ALA A 163 -25.75 -12.24 -4.47
C ALA A 163 -27.09 -12.38 -3.74
N LEU A 164 -27.83 -11.28 -3.60
CA LEU A 164 -29.13 -11.26 -2.94
C LEU A 164 -30.29 -11.69 -3.85
N GLY A 165 -30.06 -11.82 -5.16
CA GLY A 165 -31.02 -12.37 -6.12
C GLY A 165 -32.36 -11.65 -6.18
N GLY A 166 -32.40 -10.34 -5.90
CA GLY A 166 -33.61 -9.53 -5.88
C GLY A 166 -34.37 -9.56 -4.54
N SER A 167 -33.78 -10.15 -3.50
CA SER A 167 -34.37 -10.12 -2.15
C SER A 167 -34.17 -8.76 -1.50
N SER A 168 -35.20 -8.27 -0.79
CA SER A 168 -35.07 -7.14 0.14
C SER A 168 -34.48 -7.60 1.46
N GLY A 169 -33.73 -6.73 2.15
CA GLY A 169 -33.21 -7.06 3.48
C GLY A 169 -32.14 -6.13 3.99
N GLU A 170 -31.59 -6.53 5.14
CA GLU A 170 -30.59 -5.77 5.88
C GLU A 170 -29.18 -6.21 5.50
N ILE A 171 -28.31 -5.25 5.22
CA ILE A 171 -26.88 -5.48 5.01
C ILE A 171 -26.04 -4.58 5.92
N ALA A 172 -24.79 -4.96 6.12
CA ALA A 172 -23.82 -4.13 6.85
C ALA A 172 -22.56 -3.88 6.04
N ILE A 173 -21.79 -2.85 6.43
CA ILE A 173 -20.51 -2.52 5.81
C ILE A 173 -19.42 -2.53 6.90
N LEU A 174 -18.34 -3.24 6.65
CA LEU A 174 -17.13 -3.19 7.44
C LEU A 174 -16.18 -2.16 6.82
N THR A 175 -15.85 -1.08 7.55
CA THR A 175 -15.14 0.10 7.06
C THR A 175 -13.68 0.19 7.54
N HIS A 176 -12.91 1.10 6.92
CA HIS A 176 -11.59 1.52 7.38
C HIS A 176 -11.35 2.98 6.99
N ASP A 177 -11.79 3.91 7.84
CA ASP A 177 -11.86 5.34 7.53
C ASP A 177 -10.49 6.08 7.44
N PRO A 178 -9.37 5.61 8.07
CA PRO A 178 -8.05 6.23 7.85
C PRO A 178 -7.54 6.13 6.41
N ALA A 179 -8.07 5.20 5.60
CA ALA A 179 -7.69 5.00 4.21
C ALA A 179 -8.71 5.61 3.25
N ALA A 180 -8.33 6.66 2.52
CA ALA A 180 -9.21 7.30 1.54
C ALA A 180 -9.71 6.34 0.45
N SER A 181 -8.89 5.36 0.04
CA SER A 181 -9.28 4.29 -0.88
C SER A 181 -10.50 3.49 -0.37
N CYS A 182 -10.52 3.17 0.93
CA CYS A 182 -11.64 2.45 1.54
C CYS A 182 -12.91 3.30 1.61
N ILE A 183 -12.77 4.61 1.85
CA ILE A 183 -13.88 5.56 1.78
C ILE A 183 -14.47 5.59 0.36
N ASP A 184 -13.63 5.60 -0.67
CA ASP A 184 -14.09 5.62 -2.06
C ASP A 184 -14.76 4.31 -2.48
N ARG A 185 -14.31 3.14 -1.97
CA ARG A 185 -15.01 1.85 -2.12
C ARG A 185 -16.43 1.93 -1.57
N VAL A 186 -16.59 2.45 -0.35
CA VAL A 186 -17.91 2.60 0.29
C VAL A 186 -18.79 3.57 -0.48
N LYS A 187 -18.27 4.70 -0.98
CA LYS A 187 -19.04 5.66 -1.80
C LYS A 187 -19.55 5.00 -3.09
N GLY A 188 -18.70 4.27 -3.80
CA GLY A 188 -19.10 3.58 -5.02
C GLY A 188 -20.17 2.52 -4.76
N PHE A 189 -20.02 1.75 -3.68
CA PHE A 189 -21.00 0.76 -3.22
C PHE A 189 -22.35 1.43 -2.90
N ASP A 190 -22.33 2.49 -2.10
CA ASP A 190 -23.54 3.21 -1.71
C ASP A 190 -24.31 3.78 -2.92
N GLU A 191 -23.59 4.31 -3.91
CA GLU A 191 -24.24 4.82 -5.13
C GLU A 191 -25.05 3.74 -5.84
N VAL A 192 -24.49 2.53 -5.99
CA VAL A 192 -25.16 1.41 -6.66
C VAL A 192 -26.35 0.92 -5.82
N ILE A 193 -26.20 0.77 -4.51
CA ILE A 193 -27.31 0.36 -3.64
C ILE A 193 -28.43 1.39 -3.62
N ASN A 194 -28.12 2.68 -3.61
CA ASN A 194 -29.11 3.74 -3.66
C ASN A 194 -29.87 3.75 -5.00
N ALA A 195 -29.17 3.65 -6.12
CA ALA A 195 -29.78 3.56 -7.45
C ALA A 195 -30.68 2.31 -7.59
N HIS A 196 -30.25 1.16 -7.03
CA HIS A 196 -31.07 -0.05 -6.97
C HIS A 196 -32.36 0.20 -6.18
N ASN A 197 -32.27 0.80 -4.99
CA ASN A 197 -33.42 1.07 -4.12
C ASN A 197 -34.43 2.05 -4.75
N GLU A 198 -33.94 3.03 -5.52
CA GLU A 198 -34.80 3.95 -6.28
C GLU A 198 -35.53 3.25 -7.43
N SER A 199 -34.85 2.35 -8.13
CA SER A 199 -35.39 1.63 -9.28
C SER A 199 -36.26 0.42 -8.91
N LYS A 200 -36.02 -0.18 -7.74
CA LYS A 200 -36.69 -1.41 -7.26
C LYS A 200 -37.08 -1.30 -5.78
N PRO A 201 -38.08 -0.48 -5.43
CA PRO A 201 -38.47 -0.25 -4.04
C PRO A 201 -38.98 -1.52 -3.33
N ASP A 202 -39.53 -2.49 -4.07
CA ASP A 202 -39.99 -3.78 -3.52
C ASP A 202 -38.85 -4.76 -3.18
N ALA A 203 -37.64 -4.51 -3.70
CA ALA A 203 -36.43 -5.29 -3.42
C ALA A 203 -35.38 -4.43 -2.68
N LYS A 204 -35.82 -3.62 -1.73
CA LYS A 204 -34.99 -2.62 -1.03
C LYS A 204 -33.91 -3.27 -0.19
N ILE A 205 -32.66 -2.85 -0.38
CA ILE A 205 -31.49 -3.21 0.40
C ILE A 205 -31.18 -2.08 1.39
N THR A 206 -31.19 -2.38 2.69
CA THR A 206 -30.99 -1.37 3.74
C THR A 206 -29.65 -1.59 4.43
N VAL A 207 -28.77 -0.60 4.38
CA VAL A 207 -27.53 -0.60 5.16
C VAL A 207 -27.88 -0.23 6.60
N VAL A 208 -27.94 -1.23 7.48
CA VAL A 208 -28.35 -1.04 8.88
C VAL A 208 -27.20 -0.68 9.81
N LYS A 209 -25.96 -1.03 9.43
CA LYS A 209 -24.78 -0.75 10.26
C LYS A 209 -23.53 -0.57 9.42
N ARG A 210 -22.65 0.32 9.90
CA ARG A 210 -21.26 0.45 9.45
C ARG A 210 -20.38 0.36 10.69
N LEU A 211 -19.40 -0.55 10.69
CA LEU A 211 -18.43 -0.69 11.78
C LEU A 211 -17.02 -0.78 11.20
N PRO A 212 -16.03 -0.19 11.88
CA PRO A 212 -14.64 -0.31 11.47
C PRO A 212 -14.16 -1.76 11.66
N CYS A 213 -13.48 -2.29 10.65
CA CYS A 213 -12.74 -3.55 10.71
C CYS A 213 -11.23 -3.34 10.67
N GLU A 214 -10.78 -2.08 10.68
CA GLU A 214 -9.36 -1.69 10.66
C GLU A 214 -8.55 -2.33 9.51
N GLY A 215 -9.24 -2.85 8.50
CA GLY A 215 -8.64 -3.60 7.40
C GLY A 215 -8.01 -4.94 7.82
N ALA A 216 -8.42 -5.52 8.97
CA ALA A 216 -7.78 -6.68 9.59
C ALA A 216 -8.81 -7.76 10.00
N ARG A 217 -8.33 -9.03 10.10
CA ARG A 217 -9.18 -10.20 10.33
C ARG A 217 -9.87 -10.17 11.70
N ASP A 218 -9.11 -9.94 12.78
CA ASP A 218 -9.67 -9.98 14.15
C ASP A 218 -10.67 -8.84 14.43
N PRO A 219 -10.41 -7.58 14.06
CA PRO A 219 -11.42 -6.53 14.14
C PRO A 219 -12.64 -6.80 13.26
N GLY A 220 -12.47 -7.35 12.06
CA GLY A 220 -13.57 -7.76 11.19
C GLY A 220 -14.44 -8.84 11.81
N PHE A 221 -13.83 -9.83 12.47
CA PHE A 221 -14.55 -10.84 13.25
C PHE A 221 -15.39 -10.22 14.35
N LYS A 222 -14.80 -9.37 15.21
CA LYS A 222 -15.49 -8.72 16.32
C LYS A 222 -16.64 -7.83 15.84
N ALA A 223 -16.38 -6.98 14.84
CA ALA A 223 -17.39 -6.11 14.27
C ALA A 223 -18.58 -6.91 13.73
N THR A 224 -18.32 -8.08 13.11
CA THR A 224 -19.38 -8.96 12.60
C THR A 224 -20.16 -9.60 13.73
N GLU A 225 -19.54 -10.06 14.82
CA GLU A 225 -20.26 -10.57 15.99
C GLU A 225 -21.23 -9.53 16.57
N ASP A 226 -20.77 -8.27 16.69
CA ASP A 226 -21.61 -7.16 17.16
C ASP A 226 -22.79 -6.91 16.21
N ILE A 227 -22.55 -6.93 14.90
CA ILE A 227 -23.58 -6.69 13.88
C ILE A 227 -24.64 -7.78 13.93
N ILE A 228 -24.27 -9.06 13.87
CA ILE A 228 -25.26 -10.18 13.83
C ILE A 228 -26.04 -10.35 15.13
N THR A 229 -25.48 -9.86 16.25
CA THR A 229 -26.19 -9.81 17.53
C THR A 229 -27.26 -8.73 17.50
N ALA A 230 -26.96 -7.56 16.98
CA ALA A 230 -27.91 -6.44 16.87
C ALA A 230 -28.93 -6.63 15.71
N HIS A 231 -28.53 -7.29 14.64
CA HIS A 231 -29.30 -7.47 13.41
C HIS A 231 -29.38 -8.96 13.04
N PRO A 232 -30.22 -9.77 13.72
CA PRO A 232 -30.27 -11.23 13.50
C PRO A 232 -30.76 -11.63 12.11
N ASN A 233 -31.47 -10.72 11.40
CA ASN A 233 -32.00 -10.92 10.05
C ASN A 233 -31.06 -10.41 8.95
N LEU A 234 -29.80 -10.09 9.27
CA LEU A 234 -28.80 -9.66 8.29
C LEU A 234 -28.66 -10.68 7.15
N ILE A 235 -28.62 -10.21 5.90
CA ILE A 235 -28.49 -11.07 4.71
C ILE A 235 -27.22 -10.78 3.89
N GLY A 236 -26.50 -9.70 4.16
CA GLY A 236 -25.28 -9.36 3.44
C GLY A 236 -24.30 -8.52 4.24
N ILE A 237 -23.01 -8.68 3.93
CA ILE A 237 -21.91 -7.85 4.44
C ILE A 237 -21.04 -7.46 3.27
N PHE A 238 -20.78 -6.16 3.11
CA PHE A 238 -19.68 -5.65 2.32
C PHE A 238 -18.50 -5.36 3.24
N ALA A 239 -17.38 -6.04 3.04
CA ALA A 239 -16.12 -5.77 3.72
C ALA A 239 -15.16 -5.08 2.75
N ILE A 240 -14.56 -3.97 3.17
CA ILE A 240 -13.72 -3.13 2.29
C ILE A 240 -12.44 -3.82 1.84
N ASN A 241 -12.09 -4.98 2.39
CA ASN A 241 -10.93 -5.76 1.98
C ASN A 241 -11.05 -7.24 2.39
N ASP A 242 -10.17 -8.09 1.86
CA ASP A 242 -10.14 -9.54 2.14
C ASP A 242 -9.93 -9.89 3.61
N PRO A 243 -8.97 -9.29 4.36
CA PRO A 243 -8.84 -9.62 5.77
C PRO A 243 -10.12 -9.38 6.57
N GLY A 244 -10.82 -8.25 6.32
CA GLY A 244 -12.11 -7.97 6.93
C GLY A 244 -13.19 -8.99 6.55
N ALA A 245 -13.26 -9.38 5.27
CA ALA A 245 -14.20 -10.37 4.74
C ALA A 245 -13.98 -11.76 5.34
N LEU A 246 -12.72 -12.18 5.46
CA LEU A 246 -12.35 -13.45 6.10
C LEU A 246 -12.66 -13.45 7.60
N GLY A 247 -12.49 -12.30 8.27
CA GLY A 247 -12.92 -12.12 9.65
C GLY A 247 -14.44 -12.24 9.79
N ALA A 248 -15.19 -11.59 8.89
CA ALA A 248 -16.64 -11.69 8.84
C ALA A 248 -17.11 -13.14 8.64
N HIS A 249 -16.52 -13.86 7.67
CA HIS A 249 -16.84 -15.26 7.45
C HIS A 249 -16.63 -16.10 8.69
N ALA A 250 -15.50 -15.98 9.39
CA ALA A 250 -15.20 -16.74 10.60
C ALA A 250 -16.22 -16.47 11.73
N ALA A 251 -16.70 -15.23 11.88
CA ALA A 251 -17.75 -14.90 12.82
C ALA A 251 -19.10 -15.53 12.44
N LEU A 252 -19.47 -15.45 11.16
CA LEU A 252 -20.70 -16.07 10.66
C LEU A 252 -20.68 -17.60 10.82
N GLU A 253 -19.55 -18.25 10.53
CA GLU A 253 -19.36 -19.69 10.71
C GLU A 253 -19.53 -20.08 12.18
N LYS A 254 -18.88 -19.38 13.10
CA LYS A 254 -19.00 -19.60 14.55
C LYS A 254 -20.45 -19.53 15.04
N HIS A 255 -21.26 -18.65 14.45
CA HIS A 255 -22.65 -18.42 14.83
C HIS A 255 -23.67 -19.16 13.94
N GLY A 256 -23.23 -20.03 13.02
CA GLY A 256 -24.09 -20.84 12.14
C GLY A 256 -24.89 -20.01 11.14
N LYS A 257 -24.36 -18.85 10.69
CA LYS A 257 -25.02 -17.90 9.78
C LYS A 257 -24.38 -17.82 8.39
N SER A 258 -23.39 -18.64 8.07
CA SER A 258 -22.66 -18.59 6.79
C SER A 258 -23.57 -18.79 5.57
N ASP A 259 -24.62 -19.61 5.69
CA ASP A 259 -25.57 -19.83 4.58
C ASP A 259 -26.56 -18.68 4.41
N GLN A 260 -26.83 -17.94 5.50
CA GLN A 260 -27.79 -16.84 5.53
C GLN A 260 -27.21 -15.54 4.98
N VAL A 261 -25.94 -15.24 5.29
CA VAL A 261 -25.32 -13.93 5.02
C VAL A 261 -24.32 -14.04 3.89
N LYS A 262 -24.55 -13.29 2.81
CA LYS A 262 -23.61 -13.18 1.69
C LYS A 262 -22.53 -12.17 1.99
N ILE A 263 -21.28 -12.50 1.66
CA ILE A 263 -20.14 -11.59 1.85
C ILE A 263 -19.62 -11.16 0.49
N ILE A 264 -19.46 -9.86 0.32
CA ILE A 264 -18.66 -9.25 -0.75
C ILE A 264 -17.39 -8.70 -0.09
N GLY A 265 -16.23 -9.13 -0.56
CA GLY A 265 -14.96 -8.63 -0.11
C GLY A 265 -14.38 -7.58 -1.07
N PHE A 266 -13.06 -7.43 -1.05
CA PHE A 266 -12.29 -6.59 -1.95
C PHE A 266 -10.81 -6.95 -1.84
N ASP A 267 -10.00 -6.72 -2.85
CA ASP A 267 -8.56 -6.83 -3.04
C ASP A 267 -8.16 -7.98 -3.96
N GLY A 268 -8.73 -9.18 -3.81
CA GLY A 268 -8.33 -10.38 -4.55
C GLY A 268 -6.98 -10.93 -4.09
N GLN A 269 -6.70 -10.90 -2.79
CA GLN A 269 -5.54 -11.57 -2.22
C GLN A 269 -5.69 -13.09 -2.30
N PRO A 270 -4.59 -13.87 -2.23
CA PRO A 270 -4.66 -15.33 -2.36
C PRO A 270 -5.68 -15.99 -1.42
N ASP A 271 -5.74 -15.59 -0.14
CA ASP A 271 -6.69 -16.13 0.83
C ASP A 271 -8.15 -15.75 0.50
N GLY A 272 -8.38 -14.51 0.01
CA GLY A 272 -9.69 -14.03 -0.44
C GLY A 272 -10.16 -14.81 -1.67
N LYS A 273 -9.32 -14.94 -2.69
CA LYS A 273 -9.59 -15.74 -3.88
C LYS A 273 -9.86 -17.21 -3.55
N GLN A 274 -9.11 -17.79 -2.61
CA GLN A 274 -9.35 -19.14 -2.13
C GLN A 274 -10.72 -19.26 -1.45
N ALA A 275 -11.08 -18.28 -0.62
CA ALA A 275 -12.40 -18.25 0.03
C ALA A 275 -13.55 -18.08 -0.99
N ILE A 276 -13.33 -17.34 -2.08
CA ILE A 276 -14.30 -17.24 -3.18
C ILE A 276 -14.42 -18.58 -3.92
N LYS A 277 -13.30 -19.23 -4.23
CA LYS A 277 -13.30 -20.59 -4.83
C LYS A 277 -14.11 -21.57 -4.00
N GLU A 278 -13.99 -21.52 -2.68
CA GLU A 278 -14.70 -22.36 -1.73
C GLU A 278 -16.16 -21.92 -1.48
N GLY A 279 -16.60 -20.77 -1.98
CA GLY A 279 -17.95 -20.22 -1.80
C GLY A 279 -18.18 -19.55 -0.44
N LYS A 280 -17.13 -19.26 0.33
CA LYS A 280 -17.19 -18.57 1.62
C LYS A 280 -17.39 -17.06 1.46
N ILE A 281 -16.81 -16.48 0.42
CA ILE A 281 -17.02 -15.11 -0.06
C ILE A 281 -17.67 -15.23 -1.44
N TYR A 282 -18.66 -14.38 -1.73
CA TYR A 282 -19.42 -14.46 -2.98
C TYR A 282 -18.61 -13.92 -4.18
N ALA A 283 -18.01 -12.76 -4.03
CA ALA A 283 -17.19 -12.11 -5.04
C ALA A 283 -16.33 -10.99 -4.46
N ASP A 284 -15.27 -10.63 -5.18
CA ASP A 284 -14.39 -9.50 -4.90
C ASP A 284 -14.13 -8.66 -6.14
N PRO A 285 -14.18 -7.34 -6.08
CA PRO A 285 -13.41 -6.48 -6.97
C PRO A 285 -11.91 -6.66 -6.64
N ILE A 286 -11.15 -7.22 -7.60
CA ILE A 286 -9.72 -7.48 -7.39
C ILE A 286 -8.86 -6.30 -7.82
N GLN A 287 -7.76 -6.11 -7.13
CA GLN A 287 -6.72 -5.14 -7.41
C GLN A 287 -5.51 -5.79 -8.08
N PHE A 288 -4.63 -4.95 -8.64
CA PHE A 288 -3.41 -5.37 -9.33
C PHE A 288 -2.16 -4.75 -8.69
N PRO A 289 -1.78 -5.16 -7.46
CA PRO A 289 -0.70 -4.52 -6.70
C PRO A 289 0.66 -4.59 -7.40
N ALA A 290 1.02 -5.69 -8.07
CA ALA A 290 2.26 -5.78 -8.85
C ALA A 290 2.28 -4.74 -9.98
N LYS A 291 1.18 -4.60 -10.73
CA LYS A 291 1.04 -3.59 -11.79
C LYS A 291 1.14 -2.17 -11.22
N MET A 292 0.58 -1.94 -10.04
CA MET A 292 0.68 -0.66 -9.34
C MET A 292 2.14 -0.30 -9.01
N GLY A 293 2.90 -1.24 -8.45
CA GLY A 293 4.32 -1.07 -8.18
C GLY A 293 5.12 -0.77 -9.46
N MET A 294 4.92 -1.57 -10.52
CA MET A 294 5.56 -1.34 -11.82
C MET A 294 5.22 0.04 -12.40
N GLN A 295 3.95 0.45 -12.38
CA GLN A 295 3.52 1.75 -12.91
C GLN A 295 4.10 2.92 -12.09
N THR A 296 4.24 2.77 -10.78
CA THR A 296 4.87 3.78 -9.93
C THR A 296 6.31 4.02 -10.36
N VAL A 297 7.09 2.97 -10.60
CA VAL A 297 8.49 3.12 -11.06
C VAL A 297 8.56 3.69 -12.47
N LYS A 298 7.65 3.33 -13.38
CA LYS A 298 7.55 3.95 -14.71
C LYS A 298 7.28 5.45 -14.62
N ALA A 299 6.39 5.87 -13.73
CA ALA A 299 6.12 7.29 -13.48
C ALA A 299 7.37 8.01 -12.93
N ILE A 300 8.12 7.37 -12.03
CA ILE A 300 9.39 7.89 -11.50
C ILE A 300 10.44 7.99 -12.62
N HIS A 301 10.53 6.99 -13.48
CA HIS A 301 11.47 7.00 -14.62
C HIS A 301 11.15 8.12 -15.60
N ALA A 302 9.89 8.31 -15.97
CA ALA A 302 9.44 9.42 -16.81
C ALA A 302 9.76 10.77 -16.18
N TYR A 303 9.53 10.92 -14.87
CA TYR A 303 9.90 12.13 -14.14
C TYR A 303 11.41 12.42 -14.20
N PHE A 304 12.25 11.40 -14.03
CA PHE A 304 13.72 11.56 -14.12
C PHE A 304 14.19 11.87 -15.54
N ALA A 305 13.44 11.43 -16.56
CA ALA A 305 13.69 11.78 -17.96
C ALA A 305 13.22 13.21 -18.32
N GLY A 306 12.55 13.91 -17.42
CA GLY A 306 11.95 15.23 -17.66
C GLY A 306 10.66 15.18 -18.50
N GLU A 307 10.02 14.02 -18.56
CA GLU A 307 8.76 13.82 -19.25
C GLU A 307 7.58 14.25 -18.38
N ASP A 308 6.44 14.56 -19.02
CA ASP A 308 5.21 14.85 -18.30
C ASP A 308 4.63 13.59 -17.62
N VAL A 309 4.39 13.67 -16.32
CA VAL A 309 3.80 12.60 -15.54
C VAL A 309 2.35 12.94 -15.18
N LYS A 310 1.40 12.07 -15.55
CA LYS A 310 0.01 12.27 -15.15
C LYS A 310 -0.12 12.24 -13.62
N PRO A 311 -0.74 13.27 -13.00
CA PRO A 311 -0.81 13.36 -11.54
C PRO A 311 -1.59 12.23 -10.86
N VAL A 312 -2.58 11.64 -11.56
CA VAL A 312 -3.39 10.53 -11.08
C VAL A 312 -3.47 9.45 -12.15
N GLN A 313 -3.12 8.23 -11.77
CA GLN A 313 -3.11 7.07 -12.64
C GLN A 313 -3.87 5.92 -11.96
N LEU A 314 -5.14 5.75 -12.33
CA LEU A 314 -6.00 4.73 -11.75
C LEU A 314 -5.99 3.47 -12.60
N ILE A 315 -5.93 2.32 -11.93
CA ILE A 315 -6.00 0.99 -12.50
C ILE A 315 -7.40 0.45 -12.21
N PRO A 316 -8.22 0.16 -13.23
CA PRO A 316 -9.54 -0.40 -13.00
C PRO A 316 -9.47 -1.72 -12.20
N ALA A 317 -10.41 -1.88 -11.26
CA ALA A 317 -10.65 -3.17 -10.61
C ALA A 317 -11.44 -4.09 -11.56
N GLU A 318 -11.31 -5.40 -11.35
CA GLU A 318 -12.08 -6.42 -12.06
C GLU A 318 -12.84 -7.28 -11.05
N LEU A 319 -14.06 -7.68 -11.38
CA LEU A 319 -14.85 -8.49 -10.47
C LEU A 319 -14.47 -9.97 -10.62
N TYR A 320 -14.05 -10.57 -9.51
CA TYR A 320 -13.64 -11.98 -9.41
C TYR A 320 -14.72 -12.78 -8.68
N ARG A 321 -15.17 -13.86 -9.29
CA ARG A 321 -16.27 -14.72 -8.83
C ARG A 321 -15.79 -16.16 -8.62
N GLN A 322 -16.65 -17.00 -8.08
CA GLN A 322 -16.34 -18.40 -7.86
C GLN A 322 -15.92 -19.17 -9.14
N ALA A 323 -16.48 -18.80 -10.29
CA ALA A 323 -16.10 -19.41 -11.57
C ALA A 323 -14.63 -19.10 -11.92
N ASP A 324 -14.20 -17.86 -11.66
CA ASP A 324 -12.81 -17.42 -11.87
C ASP A 324 -11.89 -18.17 -10.90
N GLY A 325 -12.29 -18.30 -9.62
CA GLY A 325 -11.54 -19.06 -8.61
C GLY A 325 -11.38 -20.55 -8.96
N LYS A 326 -12.40 -21.17 -9.53
CA LYS A 326 -12.32 -22.56 -10.01
C LYS A 326 -11.40 -22.72 -11.22
N ALA A 327 -11.27 -21.70 -12.05
CA ALA A 327 -10.38 -21.67 -13.20
C ALA A 327 -8.92 -21.23 -12.85
N ASP A 328 -8.72 -20.60 -11.68
CA ASP A 328 -7.42 -20.08 -11.25
C ASP A 328 -6.51 -21.23 -10.78
N THR A 329 -5.53 -21.58 -11.61
CA THR A 329 -4.57 -22.66 -11.34
C THR A 329 -3.51 -22.30 -10.29
N SER A 330 -3.45 -21.05 -9.85
CA SER A 330 -2.54 -20.61 -8.77
C SER A 330 -3.09 -20.92 -7.37
N LEU A 331 -4.37 -21.28 -7.28
CA LEU A 331 -5.06 -21.64 -6.03
C LEU A 331 -5.06 -23.15 -5.80
N ASN A 332 -5.05 -23.56 -4.52
CA ASN A 332 -5.04 -24.96 -4.09
C ASN A 332 -6.38 -25.70 -4.35
#